data_59eaa3fa386252c07147c0424e3f6c89
#
_entry.id   59eaa3fa386252c07147c0424e3f6c89
#
_cell.length_a   1.000
_cell.length_b   1.000
_cell.length_c   1.000
_cell.angle_alpha   90.00
_cell.angle_beta   90.00
_cell.angle_gamma   90.00
#
_symmetry.space_group_name_H-M   'P 1'
#
loop_
_entity.id
_entity.type
_entity.pdbx_description
1 polymer ?
#
loop_
_entity_poly.entity_id
_entity_poly.type
_entity_poly.pdbx_seq_one_letter_code
_entity_poly.pdbx_strand_id
1 'polypeptide(L)'
;MMIDSMIMEARSMGCSDIHITVGMPLMYRINGKLSVAPTKLTDADTITILAELLTDEQRHNLEKGIDADFAIKTPDGNRQRVNVFKQDGKMAATIRLLNSSIPSMEMLGLPGILRELADKPRGLILVTGPTGSGKSTTLASMIDYINSSRPEHIITIEDPVEYVYGRKLALIHQREIGRDAATFASALRSALREDPDIILVGEMRDYETISAALTAAETGHLVMSTLHTTGAAQTIDRIIDACPSGMQNQVRTQLASVLNGVITQCLIPNARGNGRVVATEILVGTDAVCNQIRENKCHQLGSLMQAGSSAGMHTLNGDLARLIQNGLINRQQAYKYSNDVSELEQYL
;
A
#
# COMPACT_ATOMS: atom_id res chain seq x y z
N MET A 1 -29.78 4.01 -0.19
CA MET A 1 -29.85 3.10 1.00
C MET A 1 -29.48 3.88 2.25
N MET A 2 -29.89 3.45 3.43
CA MET A 2 -29.54 4.14 4.70
C MET A 2 -28.02 4.21 4.90
N ILE A 3 -27.31 3.18 4.49
CA ILE A 3 -25.85 3.11 4.55
C ILE A 3 -25.15 4.20 3.73
N ASP A 4 -25.68 4.57 2.55
CA ASP A 4 -25.07 5.60 1.72
C ASP A 4 -25.13 6.98 2.41
N SER A 5 -26.27 7.29 3.05
CA SER A 5 -26.43 8.53 3.81
C SER A 5 -25.47 8.61 5.00
N MET A 6 -25.26 7.51 5.71
CA MET A 6 -24.31 7.42 6.81
C MET A 6 -22.86 7.62 6.34
N ILE A 7 -22.50 7.01 5.21
CA ILE A 7 -21.15 7.16 4.61
C ILE A 7 -20.93 8.63 4.20
N MET A 8 -21.92 9.27 3.58
CA MET A 8 -21.82 10.67 3.18
C MET A 8 -21.72 11.61 4.39
N GLU A 9 -22.50 11.36 5.45
CA GLU A 9 -22.39 12.10 6.72
C GLU A 9 -20.99 11.95 7.32
N ALA A 10 -20.51 10.71 7.45
CA ALA A 10 -19.20 10.41 8.02
C ALA A 10 -18.06 11.07 7.23
N ARG A 11 -18.17 11.09 5.87
CA ARG A 11 -17.20 11.80 5.00
C ARG A 11 -17.19 13.29 5.25
N SER A 12 -18.36 13.91 5.36
CA SER A 12 -18.47 15.35 5.62
C SER A 12 -17.83 15.77 6.94
N MET A 13 -17.76 14.84 7.91
CA MET A 13 -17.15 15.02 9.22
C MET A 13 -15.65 14.65 9.25
N GLY A 14 -15.07 14.22 8.12
CA GLY A 14 -13.66 13.79 8.05
C GLY A 14 -13.37 12.49 8.79
N CYS A 15 -14.35 11.58 8.86
CA CYS A 15 -14.18 10.27 9.48
C CYS A 15 -13.28 9.37 8.64
N SER A 16 -12.51 8.52 9.30
CA SER A 16 -11.73 7.45 8.67
C SER A 16 -12.47 6.11 8.66
N ASP A 17 -13.21 5.82 9.72
CA ASP A 17 -13.92 4.54 9.89
C ASP A 17 -15.29 4.76 10.56
N ILE A 18 -16.26 3.93 10.19
CA ILE A 18 -17.59 3.80 10.79
C ILE A 18 -17.66 2.45 11.49
N HIS A 19 -18.11 2.41 12.74
CA HIS A 19 -18.33 1.17 13.48
C HIS A 19 -19.83 1.03 13.77
N ILE A 20 -20.39 -0.09 13.32
CA ILE A 20 -21.81 -0.44 13.44
C ILE A 20 -21.90 -1.72 14.28
N THR A 21 -22.57 -1.68 15.41
CA THR A 21 -22.71 -2.84 16.32
C THR A 21 -24.12 -2.89 16.87
N VAL A 22 -24.79 -4.02 16.79
CA VAL A 22 -26.14 -4.20 17.36
C VAL A 22 -26.09 -4.03 18.88
N GLY A 23 -26.96 -3.17 19.41
CA GLY A 23 -27.02 -2.83 20.85
C GLY A 23 -26.04 -1.74 21.28
N MET A 24 -25.32 -1.11 20.33
CA MET A 24 -24.40 0.00 20.61
C MET A 24 -24.75 1.22 19.74
N PRO A 25 -24.45 2.45 20.18
CA PRO A 25 -24.59 3.61 19.31
C PRO A 25 -23.65 3.51 18.11
N LEU A 26 -24.05 4.10 16.98
CA LEU A 26 -23.20 4.27 15.82
C LEU A 26 -21.96 5.09 16.20
N MET A 27 -20.77 4.59 15.86
CA MET A 27 -19.49 5.23 16.22
C MET A 27 -18.70 5.62 14.99
N TYR A 28 -18.15 6.82 15.01
CA TYR A 28 -17.25 7.36 13.99
C TYR A 28 -15.84 7.51 14.55
N ARG A 29 -14.83 7.18 13.73
CA ARG A 29 -13.44 7.48 14.04
C ARG A 29 -13.02 8.78 13.34
N ILE A 30 -12.75 9.81 14.13
CA ILE A 30 -12.34 11.13 13.64
C ILE A 30 -10.97 11.46 14.24
N ASN A 31 -9.97 11.75 13.41
CA ASN A 31 -8.60 12.05 13.86
C ASN A 31 -8.03 10.99 14.82
N GLY A 32 -8.34 9.71 14.56
CA GLY A 32 -7.89 8.58 15.37
C GLY A 32 -8.72 8.29 16.63
N LYS A 33 -9.66 9.17 17.02
CA LYS A 33 -10.50 8.99 18.20
C LYS A 33 -11.90 8.52 17.82
N LEU A 34 -12.45 7.59 18.61
CA LEU A 34 -13.85 7.18 18.48
C LEU A 34 -14.78 8.20 19.13
N SER A 35 -15.87 8.53 18.45
CA SER A 35 -16.94 9.40 18.93
C SER A 35 -18.31 8.86 18.50
N VAL A 36 -19.35 9.16 19.26
CA VAL A 36 -20.72 8.80 18.92
C VAL A 36 -21.14 9.63 17.69
N ALA A 37 -21.72 8.96 16.69
CA ALA A 37 -22.24 9.63 15.49
C ALA A 37 -23.48 10.47 15.81
N PRO A 38 -23.76 11.54 15.06
CA PRO A 38 -25.01 12.30 15.17
C PRO A 38 -26.24 11.45 14.86
N THR A 39 -26.14 10.62 13.82
CA THR A 39 -27.22 9.70 13.40
C THR A 39 -27.43 8.62 14.47
N LYS A 40 -28.68 8.48 14.92
CA LYS A 40 -29.09 7.44 15.87
C LYS A 40 -29.74 6.30 15.14
N LEU A 41 -29.30 5.09 15.38
CA LEU A 41 -29.87 3.84 14.86
C LEU A 41 -30.56 3.08 15.98
N THR A 42 -31.70 2.47 15.68
CA THR A 42 -32.28 1.42 16.51
C THR A 42 -31.57 0.09 16.23
N ASP A 43 -31.73 -0.90 17.12
CA ASP A 43 -31.22 -2.26 16.86
C ASP A 43 -31.80 -2.85 15.57
N ALA A 44 -33.08 -2.58 15.27
CA ALA A 44 -33.73 -3.01 14.04
C ALA A 44 -33.10 -2.39 12.79
N ASP A 45 -32.82 -1.08 12.82
CA ASP A 45 -32.12 -0.38 11.73
C ASP A 45 -30.72 -0.98 11.53
N THR A 46 -30.00 -1.20 12.62
CA THR A 46 -28.65 -1.78 12.60
C THR A 46 -28.64 -3.17 11.97
N ILE A 47 -29.56 -4.04 12.37
CA ILE A 47 -29.70 -5.40 11.80
C ILE A 47 -30.03 -5.32 10.30
N THR A 48 -30.94 -4.44 9.91
CA THR A 48 -31.35 -4.26 8.51
C THR A 48 -30.16 -3.78 7.65
N ILE A 49 -29.42 -2.77 8.11
CA ILE A 49 -28.23 -2.25 7.41
C ILE A 49 -27.18 -3.34 7.23
N LEU A 50 -26.87 -4.10 8.29
CA LEU A 50 -25.88 -5.17 8.23
C LEU A 50 -26.33 -6.32 7.33
N ALA A 51 -27.61 -6.62 7.31
CA ALA A 51 -28.16 -7.63 6.40
C ALA A 51 -28.12 -7.18 4.92
N GLU A 52 -28.40 -5.91 4.63
CA GLU A 52 -28.33 -5.35 3.27
C GLU A 52 -26.91 -5.30 2.69
N LEU A 53 -25.89 -5.24 3.55
CA LEU A 53 -24.48 -5.23 3.15
C LEU A 53 -23.99 -6.58 2.60
N LEU A 54 -24.60 -7.68 3.02
CA LEU A 54 -24.13 -9.05 2.77
C LEU A 54 -24.88 -9.72 1.63
N THR A 55 -24.16 -10.46 0.79
CA THR A 55 -24.74 -11.46 -0.11
C THR A 55 -25.21 -12.69 0.68
N ASP A 56 -26.04 -13.53 0.08
CA ASP A 56 -26.52 -14.77 0.73
C ASP A 56 -25.35 -15.71 1.09
N GLU A 57 -24.35 -15.81 0.23
CA GLU A 57 -23.14 -16.60 0.47
C GLU A 57 -22.34 -16.04 1.67
N GLN A 58 -22.14 -14.72 1.74
CA GLN A 58 -21.45 -14.07 2.85
C GLN A 58 -22.20 -14.25 4.17
N ARG A 59 -23.54 -14.19 4.17
CA ARG A 59 -24.36 -14.49 5.35
C ARG A 59 -24.17 -15.93 5.81
N HIS A 60 -24.18 -16.88 4.88
CA HIS A 60 -23.97 -18.29 5.20
C HIS A 60 -22.56 -18.55 5.77
N ASN A 61 -21.54 -17.89 5.23
CA ASN A 61 -20.18 -17.98 5.75
C ASN A 61 -20.06 -17.34 7.15
N LEU A 62 -20.72 -16.21 7.38
CA LEU A 62 -20.77 -15.56 8.69
C LEU A 62 -21.46 -16.43 9.75
N GLU A 63 -22.46 -17.24 9.37
CA GLU A 63 -23.09 -18.23 10.27
C GLU A 63 -22.10 -19.31 10.71
N LYS A 64 -21.14 -19.66 9.85
CA LYS A 64 -20.05 -20.61 10.14
C LYS A 64 -18.86 -19.98 10.90
N GLY A 65 -18.96 -18.71 11.26
CA GLY A 65 -17.88 -17.99 11.96
C GLY A 65 -16.77 -17.46 11.06
N ILE A 66 -17.03 -17.33 9.75
CA ILE A 66 -16.09 -16.74 8.78
C ILE A 66 -16.51 -15.30 8.53
N ASP A 67 -15.65 -14.35 8.88
CA ASP A 67 -15.87 -12.92 8.65
C ASP A 67 -15.97 -12.61 7.15
N ALA A 68 -16.78 -11.59 6.81
CA ALA A 68 -16.91 -11.10 5.44
C ALA A 68 -16.09 -9.82 5.27
N ASP A 69 -15.03 -9.85 4.47
CA ASP A 69 -14.25 -8.67 4.08
C ASP A 69 -14.46 -8.39 2.58
N PHE A 70 -14.97 -7.20 2.23
CA PHE A 70 -15.33 -6.84 0.86
C PHE A 70 -15.34 -5.32 0.68
N ALA A 71 -15.45 -4.86 -0.57
CA ALA A 71 -15.62 -3.46 -0.88
C ALA A 71 -17.04 -3.16 -1.40
N ILE A 72 -17.61 -2.02 -0.98
CA ILE A 72 -18.83 -1.46 -1.54
C ILE A 72 -18.52 -0.17 -2.30
N LYS A 73 -19.35 0.16 -3.28
CA LYS A 73 -19.26 1.42 -4.03
C LYS A 73 -20.48 2.28 -3.70
N THR A 74 -20.24 3.50 -3.25
CA THR A 74 -21.30 4.49 -2.99
C THR A 74 -21.72 5.18 -4.29
N PRO A 75 -22.93 5.81 -4.32
CA PRO A 75 -23.46 6.49 -5.53
C PRO A 75 -22.55 7.60 -6.08
N ASP A 76 -21.71 8.20 -5.24
CA ASP A 76 -20.70 9.20 -5.62
C ASP A 76 -19.47 8.59 -6.32
N GLY A 77 -19.46 7.26 -6.52
CA GLY A 77 -18.38 6.53 -7.17
C GLY A 77 -17.25 6.08 -6.24
N ASN A 78 -17.27 6.50 -4.98
CA ASN A 78 -16.25 6.16 -4.01
C ASN A 78 -16.37 4.72 -3.50
N ARG A 79 -15.24 4.08 -3.16
CA ARG A 79 -15.23 2.74 -2.55
C ARG A 79 -15.03 2.83 -1.04
N GLN A 80 -15.55 1.83 -0.34
CA GLN A 80 -15.40 1.64 1.10
C GLN A 80 -15.01 0.18 1.33
N ARG A 81 -14.06 -0.07 2.23
CA ARG A 81 -13.78 -1.42 2.71
C ARG A 81 -14.70 -1.74 3.87
N VAL A 82 -15.37 -2.86 3.80
CA VAL A 82 -16.32 -3.34 4.80
C VAL A 82 -15.84 -4.67 5.34
N ASN A 83 -15.73 -4.76 6.67
CA ASN A 83 -15.56 -6.02 7.35
C ASN A 83 -16.78 -6.24 8.24
N VAL A 84 -17.49 -7.35 8.03
CA VAL A 84 -18.63 -7.80 8.85
C VAL A 84 -18.23 -9.04 9.62
N PHE A 85 -18.46 -9.04 10.92
CA PHE A 85 -18.11 -10.12 11.84
C PHE A 85 -19.19 -10.34 12.89
N LYS A 86 -19.07 -11.41 13.67
CA LYS A 86 -19.96 -11.68 14.81
C LYS A 86 -19.28 -11.38 16.13
N GLN A 87 -20.04 -10.77 17.02
CA GLN A 87 -19.70 -10.56 18.44
C GLN A 87 -20.90 -10.89 19.30
N ASP A 88 -20.74 -11.78 20.29
CA ASP A 88 -21.81 -12.19 21.20
C ASP A 88 -23.08 -12.64 20.45
N GLY A 89 -22.90 -13.43 19.38
CA GLY A 89 -23.98 -13.90 18.53
C GLY A 89 -24.64 -12.85 17.63
N LYS A 90 -24.29 -11.59 17.75
CA LYS A 90 -24.82 -10.46 16.97
C LYS A 90 -23.84 -10.02 15.90
N MET A 91 -24.37 -9.47 14.81
CA MET A 91 -23.54 -8.87 13.74
C MET A 91 -22.97 -7.53 14.16
N ALA A 92 -21.76 -7.28 13.72
CA ALA A 92 -21.10 -5.98 13.77
C ALA A 92 -20.35 -5.73 12.46
N ALA A 93 -20.11 -4.45 12.12
CA ALA A 93 -19.31 -4.09 10.95
C ALA A 93 -18.37 -2.92 11.25
N THR A 94 -17.24 -2.94 10.57
CA THR A 94 -16.35 -1.78 10.43
C THR A 94 -16.27 -1.40 8.97
N ILE A 95 -16.57 -0.12 8.67
CA ILE A 95 -16.51 0.40 7.30
C ILE A 95 -15.39 1.44 7.27
N ARG A 96 -14.34 1.18 6.52
CA ARG A 96 -13.25 2.12 6.26
C ARG A 96 -13.58 2.98 5.07
N LEU A 97 -13.58 4.30 5.26
CA LEU A 97 -13.84 5.27 4.22
C LEU A 97 -12.55 5.51 3.42
N LEU A 98 -12.56 5.08 2.15
CA LEU A 98 -11.42 5.27 1.27
C LEU A 98 -11.50 6.65 0.59
N ASN A 99 -10.35 7.27 0.34
CA ASN A 99 -10.29 8.56 -0.33
C ASN A 99 -10.66 8.40 -1.82
N SER A 100 -11.44 9.35 -2.33
CA SER A 100 -11.92 9.36 -3.71
C SER A 100 -10.94 9.95 -4.72
N SER A 101 -9.99 10.74 -4.25
CA SER A 101 -8.98 11.37 -5.10
C SER A 101 -7.60 10.78 -4.84
N ILE A 102 -6.90 10.46 -5.92
CA ILE A 102 -5.49 10.04 -5.83
C ILE A 102 -4.65 11.33 -5.79
N PRO A 103 -3.93 11.59 -4.68
CA PRO A 103 -3.05 12.76 -4.59
C PRO A 103 -1.84 12.57 -5.50
N SER A 104 -1.31 13.65 -6.08
CA SER A 104 -0.08 13.56 -6.86
C SER A 104 1.15 13.28 -5.98
N MET A 105 2.22 12.77 -6.57
CA MET A 105 3.48 12.51 -5.85
C MET A 105 4.02 13.78 -5.16
N GLU A 106 3.84 14.96 -5.80
CA GLU A 106 4.24 16.25 -5.23
C GLU A 106 3.40 16.63 -4.01
N MET A 107 2.08 16.44 -4.07
CA MET A 107 1.18 16.71 -2.94
C MET A 107 1.50 15.82 -1.74
N LEU A 108 2.00 14.61 -2.00
CA LEU A 108 2.45 13.67 -0.96
C LEU A 108 3.84 14.03 -0.41
N GLY A 109 4.58 14.94 -1.06
CA GLY A 109 5.96 15.27 -0.70
C GLY A 109 6.95 14.14 -1.02
N LEU A 110 6.62 13.27 -1.98
CA LEU A 110 7.48 12.16 -2.39
C LEU A 110 8.68 12.65 -3.19
N PRO A 111 9.86 12.01 -3.04
CA PRO A 111 11.05 12.36 -3.79
C PRO A 111 10.89 12.22 -5.31
N GLY A 112 11.53 13.11 -6.09
CA GLY A 112 11.41 13.13 -7.56
C GLY A 112 11.86 11.86 -8.26
N ILE A 113 12.77 11.10 -7.66
CA ILE A 113 13.25 9.82 -8.19
C ILE A 113 12.11 8.80 -8.44
N LEU A 114 10.97 8.92 -7.72
CA LEU A 114 9.83 8.04 -7.94
C LEU A 114 9.23 8.20 -9.34
N ARG A 115 9.33 9.40 -9.96
CA ARG A 115 8.94 9.58 -11.36
C ARG A 115 9.87 8.84 -12.29
N GLU A 116 11.19 8.95 -12.07
CA GLU A 116 12.18 8.25 -12.89
C GLU A 116 12.02 6.73 -12.79
N LEU A 117 11.68 6.23 -11.60
CA LEU A 117 11.35 4.82 -11.40
C LEU A 117 10.05 4.44 -12.13
N ALA A 118 9.01 5.26 -12.03
CA ALA A 118 7.73 5.04 -12.72
C ALA A 118 7.87 5.08 -14.26
N ASP A 119 8.86 5.82 -14.79
CA ASP A 119 9.14 5.92 -16.22
C ASP A 119 9.97 4.76 -16.76
N LYS A 120 10.43 3.83 -15.92
CA LYS A 120 11.14 2.63 -16.38
C LYS A 120 10.22 1.76 -17.24
N PRO A 121 10.71 1.23 -18.37
CA PRO A 121 9.88 0.39 -19.26
C PRO A 121 9.63 -1.01 -18.68
N ARG A 122 10.47 -1.50 -17.79
CA ARG A 122 10.40 -2.84 -17.20
C ARG A 122 11.20 -2.93 -15.90
N GLY A 123 11.01 -4.00 -15.16
CA GLY A 123 11.72 -4.30 -13.93
C GLY A 123 10.81 -4.30 -12.72
N LEU A 124 11.36 -4.28 -11.51
CA LEU A 124 10.63 -4.39 -10.26
C LEU A 124 10.83 -3.16 -9.39
N ILE A 125 9.73 -2.58 -8.93
CA ILE A 125 9.69 -1.49 -7.95
C ILE A 125 8.95 -1.99 -6.72
N LEU A 126 9.55 -1.80 -5.55
CA LEU A 126 8.98 -2.21 -4.27
C LEU A 126 8.70 -0.99 -3.40
N VAL A 127 7.47 -0.86 -2.91
CA VAL A 127 7.11 0.13 -1.90
C VAL A 127 6.84 -0.59 -0.59
N THR A 128 7.63 -0.29 0.44
CA THR A 128 7.64 -1.04 1.69
C THR A 128 7.41 -0.16 2.91
N GLY A 129 7.17 -0.75 4.05
CA GLY A 129 6.90 -0.05 5.31
C GLY A 129 5.77 -0.70 6.11
N PRO A 130 5.58 -0.32 7.37
CA PRO A 130 4.53 -0.87 8.23
C PRO A 130 3.12 -0.59 7.70
N THR A 131 2.13 -1.26 8.27
CA THR A 131 0.73 -0.97 7.98
C THR A 131 0.41 0.49 8.29
N GLY A 132 -0.29 1.16 7.36
CA GLY A 132 -0.65 2.57 7.51
C GLY A 132 0.48 3.56 7.16
N SER A 133 1.60 3.10 6.59
CA SER A 133 2.69 3.98 6.14
C SER A 133 2.42 4.70 4.81
N GLY A 134 1.30 4.41 4.14
CA GLY A 134 0.89 5.07 2.89
C GLY A 134 1.35 4.37 1.61
N LYS A 135 1.76 3.10 1.67
CA LYS A 135 2.22 2.31 0.50
C LYS A 135 1.23 2.33 -0.68
N SER A 136 -0.02 1.98 -0.42
CA SER A 136 -1.07 1.96 -1.45
C SER A 136 -1.29 3.35 -2.06
N THR A 137 -1.21 4.42 -1.25
CA THR A 137 -1.35 5.80 -1.73
C THR A 137 -0.17 6.19 -2.63
N THR A 138 1.05 5.82 -2.27
CA THR A 138 2.25 6.05 -3.09
C THR A 138 2.16 5.31 -4.42
N LEU A 139 1.82 4.02 -4.40
CA LEU A 139 1.64 3.24 -5.62
C LEU A 139 0.49 3.78 -6.48
N ALA A 140 -0.64 4.15 -5.86
CA ALA A 140 -1.75 4.75 -6.59
C ALA A 140 -1.32 6.06 -7.27
N SER A 141 -0.53 6.90 -6.59
CA SER A 141 0.02 8.13 -7.15
C SER A 141 0.97 7.87 -8.34
N MET A 142 1.83 6.85 -8.24
CA MET A 142 2.71 6.45 -9.35
C MET A 142 1.91 5.92 -10.54
N ILE A 143 0.93 5.06 -10.32
CA ILE A 143 0.03 4.54 -11.37
C ILE A 143 -0.78 5.68 -12.02
N ASP A 144 -1.30 6.62 -11.23
CA ASP A 144 -2.06 7.75 -11.76
C ASP A 144 -1.20 8.72 -12.58
N TYR A 145 0.08 8.88 -12.20
CA TYR A 145 1.09 9.59 -13.00
C TYR A 145 1.28 8.91 -14.35
N ILE A 146 1.49 7.58 -14.39
CA ILE A 146 1.64 6.82 -15.62
C ILE A 146 0.35 6.91 -16.47
N ASN A 147 -0.82 6.74 -15.85
CA ASN A 147 -2.13 6.87 -16.48
C ASN A 147 -2.32 8.25 -17.18
N SER A 148 -1.67 9.28 -16.64
CA SER A 148 -1.75 10.64 -17.20
C SER A 148 -0.71 10.92 -18.28
N SER A 149 0.36 10.12 -18.38
CA SER A 149 1.53 10.41 -19.22
C SER A 149 1.72 9.44 -20.40
N ARG A 150 1.24 8.18 -20.29
CA ARG A 150 1.53 7.13 -21.27
C ARG A 150 0.28 6.31 -21.62
N PRO A 151 0.07 5.95 -22.93
CA PRO A 151 -1.06 5.12 -23.36
C PRO A 151 -0.71 3.63 -23.21
N GLU A 152 -0.50 3.15 -21.99
CA GLU A 152 -0.09 1.79 -21.67
C GLU A 152 -1.23 0.99 -21.07
N HIS A 153 -1.13 -0.34 -21.08
CA HIS A 153 -2.06 -1.24 -20.41
C HIS A 153 -1.55 -1.59 -19.03
N ILE A 154 -2.30 -1.21 -18.01
CA ILE A 154 -1.98 -1.42 -16.60
C ILE A 154 -2.95 -2.44 -16.01
N ILE A 155 -2.44 -3.50 -15.41
CA ILE A 155 -3.24 -4.45 -14.64
C ILE A 155 -2.91 -4.31 -13.16
N THR A 156 -3.91 -4.10 -12.32
CA THR A 156 -3.72 -4.15 -10.86
C THR A 156 -4.39 -5.40 -10.29
N ILE A 157 -3.73 -6.03 -9.32
CA ILE A 157 -4.21 -7.20 -8.57
C ILE A 157 -4.14 -6.83 -7.10
N GLU A 158 -5.30 -6.66 -6.45
CA GLU A 158 -5.41 -6.02 -5.14
C GLU A 158 -6.34 -6.81 -4.19
N ASP A 159 -6.18 -6.62 -2.87
CA ASP A 159 -7.00 -7.29 -1.86
C ASP A 159 -7.34 -6.35 -0.67
N PRO A 160 -8.47 -5.64 -0.75
CA PRO A 160 -9.26 -5.30 -1.94
C PRO A 160 -8.69 -4.07 -2.69
N VAL A 161 -9.34 -3.67 -3.80
CA VAL A 161 -9.03 -2.43 -4.53
C VAL A 161 -9.29 -1.22 -3.62
N GLU A 162 -8.24 -0.43 -3.34
CA GLU A 162 -8.33 0.77 -2.48
C GLU A 162 -8.62 2.05 -3.26
N TYR A 163 -8.04 2.21 -4.45
CA TYR A 163 -8.22 3.38 -5.32
C TYR A 163 -8.80 2.98 -6.66
N VAL A 164 -9.75 3.76 -7.16
CA VAL A 164 -10.29 3.57 -8.52
C VAL A 164 -9.70 4.64 -9.44
N TYR A 165 -9.03 4.19 -10.49
CA TYR A 165 -8.40 5.11 -11.44
C TYR A 165 -9.41 5.67 -12.43
N GLY A 166 -9.39 6.99 -12.60
CA GLY A 166 -10.15 7.67 -13.63
C GLY A 166 -9.58 7.34 -15.03
N ARG A 167 -10.44 7.34 -16.04
CA ARG A 167 -10.02 7.16 -17.44
C ARG A 167 -9.18 8.36 -17.89
N LYS A 168 -7.93 8.11 -18.29
CA LYS A 168 -6.98 9.08 -18.87
C LYS A 168 -6.37 8.50 -20.14
N LEU A 169 -5.04 8.43 -20.23
CA LEU A 169 -4.35 7.87 -21.41
C LEU A 169 -4.24 6.34 -21.36
N ALA A 170 -3.93 5.78 -20.20
CA ALA A 170 -3.74 4.34 -20.03
C ALA A 170 -5.08 3.58 -20.00
N LEU A 171 -5.04 2.30 -20.42
CA LEU A 171 -6.08 1.32 -20.15
C LEU A 171 -5.77 0.65 -18.81
N ILE A 172 -6.66 0.75 -17.81
CA ILE A 172 -6.43 0.15 -16.50
C ILE A 172 -7.49 -0.89 -16.19
N HIS A 173 -7.07 -2.13 -15.96
CA HIS A 173 -7.91 -3.20 -15.43
C HIS A 173 -7.52 -3.50 -13.98
N GLN A 174 -8.48 -3.37 -13.07
CA GLN A 174 -8.30 -3.62 -11.64
C GLN A 174 -8.99 -4.93 -11.27
N ARG A 175 -8.23 -5.90 -10.75
CA ARG A 175 -8.71 -7.22 -10.36
C ARG A 175 -8.63 -7.38 -8.85
N GLU A 176 -9.74 -7.70 -8.22
CA GLU A 176 -9.86 -7.89 -6.77
C GLU A 176 -9.80 -9.37 -6.41
N ILE A 177 -8.94 -9.72 -5.45
CA ILE A 177 -8.87 -11.09 -4.91
C ILE A 177 -10.17 -11.44 -4.21
N GLY A 178 -10.62 -12.68 -4.38
CA GLY A 178 -11.89 -13.16 -3.84
C GLY A 178 -13.12 -12.81 -4.68
N ARG A 179 -12.99 -11.90 -5.66
CA ARG A 179 -14.06 -11.49 -6.55
C ARG A 179 -13.72 -11.75 -8.02
N ASP A 180 -12.60 -11.23 -8.50
CA ASP A 180 -12.18 -11.28 -9.91
C ASP A 180 -11.05 -12.30 -10.11
N ALA A 181 -10.38 -12.70 -9.05
CA ALA A 181 -9.31 -13.69 -9.05
C ALA A 181 -9.23 -14.43 -7.71
N ALA A 182 -8.77 -15.69 -7.74
CA ALA A 182 -8.70 -16.53 -6.54
C ALA A 182 -7.49 -16.20 -5.65
N THR A 183 -6.31 -15.96 -6.25
CA THR A 183 -5.05 -15.68 -5.54
C THR A 183 -4.18 -14.71 -6.33
N PHE A 184 -3.26 -14.01 -5.65
CA PHE A 184 -2.26 -13.14 -6.29
C PHE A 184 -1.45 -13.88 -7.35
N ALA A 185 -0.90 -15.05 -7.00
CA ALA A 185 -0.07 -15.84 -7.89
C ALA A 185 -0.82 -16.32 -9.15
N SER A 186 -2.08 -16.77 -9.03
CA SER A 186 -2.89 -17.19 -10.17
C SER A 186 -3.28 -16.02 -11.06
N ALA A 187 -3.66 -14.88 -10.47
CA ALA A 187 -4.01 -13.66 -11.18
C ALA A 187 -2.81 -13.11 -11.96
N LEU A 188 -1.63 -13.09 -11.35
CA LEU A 188 -0.41 -12.62 -11.96
C LEU A 188 0.02 -13.49 -13.16
N ARG A 189 -0.03 -14.83 -13.01
CA ARG A 189 0.20 -15.75 -14.14
C ARG A 189 -0.80 -15.54 -15.29
N SER A 190 -2.04 -15.20 -14.99
CA SER A 190 -3.05 -14.90 -16.02
C SER A 190 -2.77 -13.55 -16.69
N ALA A 191 -2.41 -12.53 -15.90
CA ALA A 191 -2.09 -11.20 -16.41
C ALA A 191 -1.02 -11.20 -17.52
N LEU A 192 -0.03 -12.09 -17.45
CA LEU A 192 1.00 -12.24 -18.49
C LEU A 192 0.47 -12.64 -19.87
N ARG A 193 -0.82 -13.01 -19.99
CA ARG A 193 -1.50 -13.31 -21.26
C ARG A 193 -2.56 -12.27 -21.63
N GLU A 194 -2.63 -11.19 -20.86
CA GLU A 194 -3.60 -10.12 -21.04
C GLU A 194 -2.97 -8.88 -21.69
N ASP A 195 -1.76 -9.02 -22.25
CA ASP A 195 -0.98 -7.94 -22.93
C ASP A 195 -0.74 -6.70 -22.05
N PRO A 196 -0.24 -6.85 -20.82
CA PRO A 196 0.07 -5.73 -19.94
C PRO A 196 1.45 -5.13 -20.24
N ASP A 197 1.59 -3.82 -20.08
CA ASP A 197 2.89 -3.15 -19.97
C ASP A 197 3.31 -3.05 -18.49
N ILE A 198 2.34 -2.80 -17.60
CA ILE A 198 2.57 -2.58 -16.18
C ILE A 198 1.65 -3.48 -15.34
N ILE A 199 2.21 -4.08 -14.30
CA ILE A 199 1.46 -4.90 -13.36
C ILE A 199 1.68 -4.40 -11.93
N LEU A 200 0.60 -4.02 -11.24
CA LEU A 200 0.60 -3.78 -9.82
C LEU A 200 0.15 -5.04 -9.09
N VAL A 201 0.99 -5.58 -8.22
CA VAL A 201 0.66 -6.66 -7.30
C VAL A 201 0.54 -6.08 -5.90
N GLY A 202 -0.65 -6.08 -5.31
CA GLY A 202 -0.93 -5.42 -4.03
C GLY A 202 0.09 -5.75 -2.96
N GLU A 203 0.44 -7.03 -2.83
CA GLU A 203 1.51 -7.48 -1.92
C GLU A 203 2.11 -8.82 -2.36
N MET A 204 3.38 -9.05 -1.97
CA MET A 204 4.10 -10.32 -2.17
C MET A 204 4.41 -10.95 -0.81
N ARG A 205 3.58 -11.93 -0.39
CA ARG A 205 3.74 -12.61 0.91
C ARG A 205 4.38 -13.98 0.81
N ASP A 206 4.21 -14.66 -0.31
CA ASP A 206 4.59 -16.06 -0.53
C ASP A 206 5.50 -16.21 -1.75
N TYR A 207 6.21 -17.34 -1.77
CA TYR A 207 7.16 -17.67 -2.84
C TYR A 207 6.49 -17.70 -4.22
N GLU A 208 5.28 -18.20 -4.34
CA GLU A 208 4.61 -18.34 -5.63
C GLU A 208 4.35 -16.97 -6.27
N THR A 209 3.89 -16.00 -5.46
CA THR A 209 3.66 -14.62 -5.89
C THR A 209 4.98 -13.92 -6.22
N ILE A 210 6.02 -14.09 -5.38
CA ILE A 210 7.37 -13.54 -5.62
C ILE A 210 7.94 -14.07 -6.93
N SER A 211 7.92 -15.39 -7.14
CA SER A 211 8.44 -16.02 -8.36
C SER A 211 7.73 -15.54 -9.62
N ALA A 212 6.40 -15.43 -9.56
CA ALA A 212 5.61 -14.91 -10.68
C ALA A 212 5.92 -13.44 -10.99
N ALA A 213 6.10 -12.59 -9.95
CA ALA A 213 6.45 -11.19 -10.10
C ALA A 213 7.85 -11.00 -10.71
N LEU A 214 8.83 -11.76 -10.25
CA LEU A 214 10.18 -11.76 -10.84
C LEU A 214 10.16 -12.19 -12.30
N THR A 215 9.42 -13.25 -12.63
CA THR A 215 9.25 -13.72 -14.02
C THR A 215 8.61 -12.63 -14.88
N ALA A 216 7.56 -11.97 -14.42
CA ALA A 216 6.94 -10.86 -15.13
C ALA A 216 7.93 -9.72 -15.42
N ALA A 217 8.73 -9.33 -14.40
CA ALA A 217 9.74 -8.29 -14.54
C ALA A 217 10.86 -8.68 -15.52
N GLU A 218 11.30 -9.96 -15.54
CA GLU A 218 12.29 -10.49 -16.49
C GLU A 218 11.76 -10.54 -17.93
N THR A 219 10.46 -10.82 -18.09
CA THR A 219 9.82 -10.94 -19.42
C THR A 219 9.37 -9.61 -20.03
N GLY A 220 9.76 -8.48 -19.43
CA GLY A 220 9.63 -7.18 -20.07
C GLY A 220 8.59 -6.24 -19.45
N HIS A 221 7.92 -6.63 -18.38
CA HIS A 221 6.89 -5.83 -17.73
C HIS A 221 7.47 -4.95 -16.60
N LEU A 222 6.89 -3.79 -16.37
CA LEU A 222 7.14 -3.01 -15.14
C LEU A 222 6.22 -3.54 -14.03
N VAL A 223 6.82 -4.16 -13.03
CA VAL A 223 6.10 -4.73 -11.88
C VAL A 223 6.26 -3.81 -10.67
N MET A 224 5.16 -3.47 -10.04
CA MET A 224 5.13 -2.72 -8.79
C MET A 224 4.48 -3.56 -7.69
N SER A 225 5.05 -3.59 -6.49
CA SER A 225 4.46 -4.36 -5.39
C SER A 225 4.80 -3.79 -4.01
N THR A 226 4.17 -4.35 -2.97
CA THR A 226 4.44 -3.98 -1.59
C THR A 226 4.95 -5.14 -0.73
N LEU A 227 5.70 -4.78 0.31
CA LEU A 227 6.02 -5.63 1.46
C LEU A 227 5.88 -4.82 2.77
N HIS A 228 5.91 -5.53 3.92
CA HIS A 228 5.77 -4.90 5.24
C HIS A 228 7.10 -4.70 5.97
N THR A 229 8.21 -4.76 5.28
CA THR A 229 9.55 -4.53 5.81
C THR A 229 9.83 -3.04 6.05
N THR A 230 10.75 -2.74 6.98
CA THR A 230 11.05 -1.37 7.43
C THR A 230 12.41 -0.85 6.95
N GLY A 231 13.03 -1.53 5.98
CA GLY A 231 14.30 -1.12 5.37
C GLY A 231 14.53 -1.81 4.04
N ALA A 232 15.31 -1.21 3.14
CA ALA A 232 15.57 -1.72 1.81
C ALA A 232 16.38 -3.03 1.86
N ALA A 233 17.43 -3.11 2.68
CA ALA A 233 18.20 -4.35 2.87
C ALA A 233 17.31 -5.49 3.39
N GLN A 234 16.51 -5.20 4.43
CA GLN A 234 15.56 -6.17 4.99
C GLN A 234 14.53 -6.63 3.96
N THR A 235 14.16 -5.76 3.01
CA THR A 235 13.22 -6.10 1.94
C THR A 235 13.82 -7.16 1.02
N ILE A 236 15.07 -6.98 0.62
CA ILE A 236 15.81 -7.96 -0.20
C ILE A 236 15.92 -9.29 0.51
N ASP A 237 16.38 -9.29 1.77
CA ASP A 237 16.52 -10.51 2.58
C ASP A 237 15.16 -11.20 2.74
N ARG A 238 14.07 -10.45 3.01
CA ARG A 238 12.72 -11.01 3.16
C ARG A 238 12.22 -11.72 1.91
N ILE A 239 12.48 -11.18 0.72
CA ILE A 239 12.12 -11.81 -0.56
C ILE A 239 12.87 -13.14 -0.71
N ILE A 240 14.16 -13.15 -0.40
CA ILE A 240 15.01 -14.34 -0.52
C ILE A 240 14.62 -15.40 0.50
N ASP A 241 14.38 -15.00 1.75
CA ASP A 241 14.02 -15.91 2.85
C ASP A 241 12.62 -16.54 2.67
N ALA A 242 11.72 -15.88 1.95
CA ALA A 242 10.42 -16.44 1.62
C ALA A 242 10.51 -17.61 0.61
N CYS A 243 11.68 -17.81 -0.02
CA CYS A 243 11.88 -18.82 -1.02
C CYS A 243 12.45 -20.11 -0.43
N PRO A 244 12.13 -21.31 -0.99
CA PRO A 244 12.76 -22.55 -0.60
C PRO A 244 14.28 -22.45 -0.68
N SER A 245 15.01 -23.05 0.25
CA SER A 245 16.47 -22.93 0.37
C SER A 245 17.23 -23.26 -0.92
N GLY A 246 16.76 -24.24 -1.69
CA GLY A 246 17.34 -24.60 -2.98
C GLY A 246 17.15 -23.58 -4.10
N MET A 247 16.22 -22.62 -3.94
CA MET A 247 15.89 -21.60 -4.94
C MET A 247 16.46 -20.21 -4.60
N GLN A 248 16.96 -20.01 -3.39
CA GLN A 248 17.38 -18.68 -2.92
C GLN A 248 18.46 -18.03 -3.80
N ASN A 249 19.46 -18.78 -4.25
CA ASN A 249 20.50 -18.23 -5.13
C ASN A 249 19.98 -17.84 -6.51
N GLN A 250 19.03 -18.60 -7.05
CA GLN A 250 18.38 -18.26 -8.31
C GLN A 250 17.56 -16.98 -8.15
N VAL A 251 16.71 -16.91 -7.11
CA VAL A 251 15.89 -15.74 -6.83
C VAL A 251 16.73 -14.49 -6.57
N ARG A 252 17.86 -14.63 -5.87
CA ARG A 252 18.83 -13.55 -5.65
C ARG A 252 19.36 -12.99 -6.98
N THR A 253 19.73 -13.86 -7.90
CA THR A 253 20.24 -13.48 -9.22
C THR A 253 19.14 -12.81 -10.04
N GLN A 254 17.93 -13.37 -10.06
CA GLN A 254 16.79 -12.80 -10.75
C GLN A 254 16.43 -11.44 -10.18
N LEU A 255 16.27 -11.31 -8.86
CA LEU A 255 15.96 -10.04 -8.19
C LEU A 255 17.00 -8.98 -8.54
N ALA A 256 18.31 -9.32 -8.48
CA ALA A 256 19.38 -8.40 -8.83
C ALA A 256 19.37 -7.98 -10.32
N SER A 257 18.75 -8.75 -11.20
CA SER A 257 18.66 -8.41 -12.64
C SER A 257 17.49 -7.49 -12.98
N VAL A 258 16.44 -7.49 -12.14
CA VAL A 258 15.19 -6.77 -12.44
C VAL A 258 14.89 -5.62 -11.47
N LEU A 259 15.61 -5.50 -10.37
CA LEU A 259 15.33 -4.49 -9.35
C LEU A 259 15.61 -3.08 -9.86
N ASN A 260 14.58 -2.26 -9.97
CA ASN A 260 14.70 -0.82 -10.26
C ASN A 260 14.85 0.00 -8.98
N GLY A 261 14.11 -0.34 -7.92
CA GLY A 261 14.23 0.36 -6.65
C GLY A 261 13.37 -0.21 -5.53
N VAL A 262 13.76 0.14 -4.32
CA VAL A 262 12.99 -0.10 -3.08
C VAL A 262 12.75 1.23 -2.41
N ILE A 263 11.48 1.55 -2.17
CA ILE A 263 11.02 2.75 -1.48
C ILE A 263 10.46 2.30 -0.13
N THR A 264 11.21 2.44 0.93
CA THR A 264 10.71 2.20 2.30
C THR A 264 10.17 3.48 2.86
N GLN A 265 8.99 3.47 3.46
CA GLN A 265 8.35 4.70 3.94
C GLN A 265 7.66 4.54 5.30
N CYS A 266 7.63 5.64 6.04
CA CYS A 266 6.80 5.80 7.23
C CYS A 266 6.11 7.17 7.23
N LEU A 267 4.98 7.26 7.93
CA LEU A 267 4.23 8.50 8.11
C LEU A 267 4.47 9.06 9.52
N ILE A 268 4.99 10.27 9.57
CA ILE A 268 5.34 10.96 10.82
C ILE A 268 4.34 12.10 11.04
N PRO A 269 3.79 12.31 12.26
CA PRO A 269 3.02 13.52 12.56
C PRO A 269 3.83 14.77 12.19
N ASN A 270 3.24 15.74 11.51
CA ASN A 270 3.95 16.97 11.20
C ASN A 270 4.17 17.83 12.45
N ALA A 271 5.13 18.77 12.38
CA ALA A 271 5.48 19.65 13.50
C ALA A 271 4.29 20.51 14.00
N ARG A 272 3.29 20.76 13.14
CA ARG A 272 2.08 21.54 13.47
C ARG A 272 0.98 20.72 14.14
N GLY A 273 1.09 19.39 14.17
CA GLY A 273 0.11 18.48 14.76
C GLY A 273 -1.21 18.32 13.98
N ASN A 274 -1.32 18.87 12.77
CA ASN A 274 -2.53 18.85 11.96
C ASN A 274 -2.47 17.93 10.72
N GLY A 275 -1.50 17.02 10.67
CA GLY A 275 -1.32 16.09 9.54
C GLY A 275 -0.10 15.21 9.72
N ARG A 276 0.26 14.54 8.64
CA ARG A 276 1.44 13.66 8.59
C ARG A 276 2.30 14.01 7.38
N VAL A 277 3.59 13.76 7.48
CA VAL A 277 4.55 13.83 6.38
C VAL A 277 5.14 12.46 6.15
N VAL A 278 5.49 12.15 4.92
CA VAL A 278 6.18 10.91 4.58
C VAL A 278 7.67 11.10 4.79
N ALA A 279 8.30 10.14 5.46
CA ALA A 279 9.75 9.97 5.47
C ALA A 279 10.07 8.70 4.68
N THR A 280 11.13 8.75 3.89
CA THR A 280 11.49 7.68 2.96
C THR A 280 12.95 7.25 3.12
N GLU A 281 13.19 5.97 2.84
CA GLU A 281 14.49 5.41 2.52
C GLU A 281 14.42 4.90 1.08
N ILE A 282 15.36 5.28 0.23
CA ILE A 282 15.33 4.93 -1.20
C ILE A 282 16.63 4.23 -1.61
N LEU A 283 16.47 3.01 -2.10
CA LEU A 283 17.49 2.23 -2.78
C LEU A 283 17.17 2.17 -4.27
N VAL A 284 18.10 2.57 -5.12
CA VAL A 284 17.98 2.45 -6.59
C VAL A 284 18.83 1.28 -7.07
N GLY A 285 18.30 0.48 -8.00
CA GLY A 285 18.95 -0.70 -8.58
C GLY A 285 20.12 -0.32 -9.50
N THR A 286 21.15 0.29 -8.95
CA THR A 286 22.41 0.54 -9.67
C THR A 286 23.22 -0.75 -9.80
N ASP A 287 24.20 -0.80 -10.74
CA ASP A 287 25.07 -1.96 -10.90
C ASP A 287 25.78 -2.36 -9.59
N ALA A 288 26.20 -1.38 -8.78
CA ALA A 288 26.80 -1.62 -7.47
C ALA A 288 25.82 -2.29 -6.50
N VAL A 289 24.58 -1.81 -6.42
CA VAL A 289 23.52 -2.41 -5.59
C VAL A 289 23.20 -3.82 -6.06
N CYS A 290 22.98 -4.00 -7.36
CA CYS A 290 22.68 -5.31 -7.95
C CYS A 290 23.81 -6.32 -7.72
N ASN A 291 25.07 -5.87 -7.74
CA ASN A 291 26.21 -6.73 -7.44
C ASN A 291 26.23 -7.16 -5.97
N GLN A 292 25.98 -6.25 -5.03
CA GLN A 292 25.90 -6.61 -3.60
C GLN A 292 24.78 -7.61 -3.32
N ILE A 293 23.64 -7.48 -4.01
CA ILE A 293 22.55 -8.43 -3.89
C ILE A 293 22.98 -9.82 -4.39
N ARG A 294 23.62 -9.93 -5.57
CA ARG A 294 24.12 -11.21 -6.12
C ARG A 294 25.10 -11.88 -5.19
N GLU A 295 26.01 -11.11 -4.58
CA GLU A 295 27.05 -11.61 -3.70
C GLU A 295 26.58 -11.90 -2.25
N ASN A 296 25.27 -11.75 -1.96
CA ASN A 296 24.71 -11.92 -0.61
C ASN A 296 25.31 -10.94 0.43
N LYS A 297 25.56 -9.70 0.01
CA LYS A 297 26.17 -8.66 0.84
C LYS A 297 25.18 -7.52 1.13
N CYS A 298 23.90 -7.85 1.40
CA CYS A 298 22.84 -6.86 1.63
C CYS A 298 23.14 -5.92 2.80
N HIS A 299 23.97 -6.34 3.78
CA HIS A 299 24.42 -5.49 4.87
C HIS A 299 25.25 -4.26 4.41
N GLN A 300 25.78 -4.25 3.18
CA GLN A 300 26.51 -3.11 2.61
C GLN A 300 25.60 -2.10 1.88
N LEU A 301 24.33 -2.41 1.68
CA LEU A 301 23.40 -1.54 0.95
C LEU A 301 23.19 -0.18 1.64
N GLY A 302 23.23 -0.13 2.98
CA GLY A 302 23.18 1.12 3.74
C GLY A 302 24.26 2.12 3.33
N SER A 303 25.52 1.66 3.24
CA SER A 303 26.65 2.52 2.80
C SER A 303 26.50 2.96 1.34
N LEU A 304 25.94 2.10 0.46
CA LEU A 304 25.67 2.49 -0.93
C LEU A 304 24.56 3.56 -1.02
N MET A 305 23.54 3.48 -0.17
CA MET A 305 22.49 4.52 -0.12
C MET A 305 23.05 5.86 0.36
N GLN A 306 23.93 5.85 1.38
CA GLN A 306 24.59 7.07 1.85
C GLN A 306 25.46 7.72 0.77
N ALA A 307 26.18 6.92 0.00
CA ALA A 307 27.04 7.41 -1.07
C ALA A 307 26.30 7.73 -2.38
N GLY A 308 25.07 7.25 -2.54
CA GLY A 308 24.33 7.23 -3.79
C GLY A 308 23.37 8.40 -4.00
N SER A 309 23.57 9.54 -3.36
CA SER A 309 22.67 10.70 -3.46
C SER A 309 22.50 11.21 -4.89
N SER A 310 23.53 11.13 -5.73
CA SER A 310 23.48 11.48 -7.15
C SER A 310 22.55 10.59 -7.98
N ALA A 311 22.28 9.36 -7.52
CA ALA A 311 21.32 8.44 -8.11
C ALA A 311 19.92 8.53 -7.45
N GLY A 312 19.69 9.53 -6.61
CA GLY A 312 18.43 9.71 -5.88
C GLY A 312 18.26 8.82 -4.66
N MET A 313 19.31 8.10 -4.23
CA MET A 313 19.28 7.27 -3.03
C MET A 313 19.45 8.10 -1.75
N HIS A 314 18.84 7.65 -0.68
CA HIS A 314 19.08 8.17 0.68
C HIS A 314 18.64 7.17 1.74
N THR A 315 19.22 7.28 2.94
CA THR A 315 18.79 6.53 4.12
C THR A 315 17.59 7.21 4.78
N LEU A 316 16.86 6.47 5.61
CA LEU A 316 15.76 7.03 6.41
C LEU A 316 16.24 8.18 7.27
N ASN A 317 17.42 8.07 7.90
CA ASN A 317 17.96 9.10 8.77
C ASN A 317 18.37 10.36 8.00
N GLY A 318 18.90 10.21 6.78
CA GLY A 318 19.16 11.33 5.89
C GLY A 318 17.88 12.11 5.53
N ASP A 319 16.78 11.41 5.27
CA ASP A 319 15.49 12.04 4.98
C ASP A 319 14.87 12.68 6.23
N LEU A 320 14.97 12.03 7.40
CA LEU A 320 14.55 12.62 8.69
C LEU A 320 15.27 13.95 8.97
N ALA A 321 16.57 14.02 8.74
CA ALA A 321 17.33 15.25 8.89
C ALA A 321 16.86 16.34 7.92
N ARG A 322 16.61 16.00 6.65
CA ARG A 322 16.02 16.90 5.66
C ARG A 322 14.64 17.43 6.11
N LEU A 323 13.80 16.58 6.66
CA LEU A 323 12.49 16.98 7.16
C LEU A 323 12.58 17.92 8.37
N ILE A 324 13.56 17.74 9.25
CA ILE A 324 13.85 18.67 10.37
C ILE A 324 14.32 20.01 9.83
N GLN A 325 15.28 20.02 8.90
CA GLN A 325 15.83 21.25 8.31
C GLN A 325 14.73 22.07 7.62
N ASN A 326 13.75 21.40 7.00
CA ASN A 326 12.60 22.05 6.37
C ASN A 326 11.47 22.41 7.37
N GLY A 327 11.64 22.17 8.67
CA GLY A 327 10.65 22.48 9.71
C GLY A 327 9.37 21.64 9.63
N LEU A 328 9.39 20.53 8.92
CA LEU A 328 8.23 19.64 8.73
C LEU A 328 8.00 18.72 9.92
N ILE A 329 9.07 18.30 10.59
CA ILE A 329 9.05 17.53 11.84
C ILE A 329 10.02 18.14 12.86
N ASN A 330 9.84 17.81 14.13
CA ASN A 330 10.80 18.20 15.17
C ASN A 330 11.80 17.05 15.48
N ARG A 331 12.90 17.38 16.20
CA ARG A 331 13.94 16.40 16.57
C ARG A 331 13.38 15.21 17.37
N GLN A 332 12.46 15.45 18.29
CA GLN A 332 11.87 14.39 19.11
C GLN A 332 11.08 13.38 18.25
N GLN A 333 10.37 13.86 17.23
CA GLN A 333 9.71 13.00 16.26
C GLN A 333 10.72 12.19 15.44
N ALA A 334 11.79 12.82 14.95
CA ALA A 334 12.82 12.14 14.19
C ALA A 334 13.49 11.01 15.00
N TYR A 335 13.85 11.25 16.25
CA TYR A 335 14.42 10.20 17.13
C TYR A 335 13.49 9.02 17.31
N LYS A 336 12.18 9.25 17.37
CA LYS A 336 11.20 8.17 17.55
C LYS A 336 11.09 7.26 16.31
N TYR A 337 11.34 7.81 15.12
CA TYR A 337 11.20 7.09 13.85
C TYR A 337 12.54 6.67 13.24
N SER A 338 13.65 7.12 13.80
CA SER A 338 14.99 6.71 13.39
C SER A 338 15.20 5.21 13.63
N ASN A 339 15.86 4.55 12.70
CA ASN A 339 16.33 3.18 12.81
C ASN A 339 17.75 3.08 13.40
N ASP A 340 18.51 4.20 13.39
CA ASP A 340 19.83 4.36 14.02
C ASP A 340 20.01 5.82 14.46
N VAL A 341 19.87 6.05 15.76
CA VAL A 341 19.99 7.39 16.37
C VAL A 341 21.42 7.95 16.20
N SER A 342 22.43 7.10 16.24
CA SER A 342 23.82 7.54 16.09
C SER A 342 24.10 8.01 14.67
N GLU A 343 23.51 7.38 13.65
CA GLU A 343 23.56 7.84 12.28
C GLU A 343 22.78 9.16 12.12
N LEU A 344 21.58 9.26 12.69
CA LEU A 344 20.78 10.50 12.62
C LEU A 344 21.52 11.70 13.21
N GLU A 345 22.21 11.52 14.32
CA GLU A 345 23.00 12.58 14.99
C GLU A 345 24.12 13.13 14.10
N GLN A 346 24.64 12.34 13.15
CA GLN A 346 25.67 12.80 12.20
C GLN A 346 25.12 13.76 11.14
N TYR A 347 23.81 13.75 10.93
CA TYR A 347 23.14 14.65 9.97
C TYR A 347 22.57 15.92 10.62
N LEU A 348 22.48 16.00 11.96
CA LEU A 348 21.85 17.07 12.75
C LEU A 348 22.84 18.06 13.35
#